data_a8bb46260921e79b1f3e059c8f831f9b
#
_entry.id   a8bb46260921e79b1f3e059c8f831f9b
#
_cell.length_a   1.000
_cell.length_b   1.000
_cell.length_c   1.000
_cell.angle_alpha   90.00
_cell.angle_beta   90.00
_cell.angle_gamma   90.00
#
_symmetry.space_group_name_H-M   'P 1'
#
loop_
_entity.id
_entity.type
_entity.pdbx_description
1 polymer ?
#
loop_
_entity_poly.entity_id
_entity_poly.type
_entity_poly.pdbx_seq_one_letter_code
_entity_poly.pdbx_strand_id
1 'polypeptide(L)'
;MLLMLFIGMGAYAQTTVEFVAGTDKGSNSKFNTFAASDKIEKDGVTMSSDNATFATDVYQTQKTAFSSRKLTFSSKKNITKIEFEGGENLALLTADSFDASTGVWSGKATDIRFTISSKGLVKFTKVTVTLDDKKVTTLAFADAETVAYVDLTKKSYTFPVVLKHDDTELKGMAIRYESTNPEVATIDATGNVEPKTVGTTVLKAFFDGNDSYEPSQAEVTFNVVDGKNIFTETFDKMEGEGGNDDNFDVWGPLIGNLSSDDCDNAGWSHSGGSNGKADKCVRIEMSASLTTPALANLKGDAFLFFRAAQNRNAATSIDLSISGGGSLSEKSVKLEKTFNNYVVLVKDATPETKIKFSCSAAGCFFLDNVKIERAIVLDEATDNAQTLSDNDKLTVNVAFNRPLSPDYWNTVALPFDVQAADMSKIFGEDVKVKAFDRWDAAAQTLFFKDAAAIVAGTPYLVKPSEAVGSLMLTDTKVVADAKTVTSGPVDFHAIFSPTTINASDVFLGTDGMLYRPDTDVEGAANMKGFRAFFSGLTDLTNAKVNIDGTLTSIGSISGNASVEAAKVYTIDGQYVGNSTKGLKKGFYIVGGKKVVL
;
A
#
# COMPACT_ATOMS: atom_id res chain seq x y z
N MET A 1 2.14 20.86 37.48
CA MET A 1 1.00 21.81 37.38
C MET A 1 -0.15 21.02 36.77
N LEU A 2 -1.06 20.56 37.65
CA LEU A 2 -2.16 19.65 37.31
C LEU A 2 -3.25 20.48 36.62
N LEU A 3 -3.44 20.27 35.32
CA LEU A 3 -4.51 20.91 34.54
C LEU A 3 -5.79 20.13 34.79
N MET A 4 -6.65 20.59 35.67
CA MET A 4 -8.02 20.10 35.82
C MET A 4 -8.81 20.48 34.53
N LEU A 5 -9.11 19.50 33.72
CA LEU A 5 -10.04 19.64 32.60
C LEU A 5 -11.46 19.68 33.20
N PHE A 6 -12.06 20.85 33.25
CA PHE A 6 -13.51 20.97 33.49
C PHE A 6 -14.24 20.39 32.29
N ILE A 7 -14.73 19.16 32.43
CA ILE A 7 -15.74 18.63 31.53
C ILE A 7 -17.02 19.38 31.86
N GLY A 8 -17.40 20.34 31.00
CA GLY A 8 -18.70 20.95 31.04
C GLY A 8 -19.76 19.88 30.80
N MET A 9 -20.53 19.56 31.84
CA MET A 9 -21.76 18.75 31.68
C MET A 9 -22.75 19.59 30.86
N GLY A 10 -22.78 19.38 29.53
CA GLY A 10 -23.84 19.87 28.68
C GLY A 10 -25.16 19.26 29.15
N ALA A 11 -26.18 20.07 29.29
CA ALA A 11 -27.52 19.60 29.60
C ALA A 11 -28.00 18.74 28.42
N TYR A 12 -28.07 17.44 28.63
CA TYR A 12 -28.57 16.49 27.65
C TYR A 12 -30.07 16.75 27.46
N ALA A 13 -30.58 16.81 26.24
CA ALA A 13 -31.99 16.75 25.94
C ALA A 13 -32.51 15.33 26.22
N GLN A 14 -32.86 15.09 27.48
CA GLN A 14 -33.50 13.84 27.89
C GLN A 14 -35.01 14.03 27.82
N THR A 15 -35.71 13.11 27.17
CA THR A 15 -37.15 13.08 27.22
C THR A 15 -37.61 12.55 28.57
N THR A 16 -38.40 13.34 29.30
CA THR A 16 -38.99 12.91 30.56
C THR A 16 -40.49 12.64 30.37
N VAL A 17 -40.95 11.56 30.97
CA VAL A 17 -42.36 11.20 31.02
C VAL A 17 -42.82 11.28 32.49
N GLU A 18 -43.74 12.19 32.79
CA GLU A 18 -44.25 12.35 34.13
C GLU A 18 -45.62 11.67 34.25
N PHE A 19 -45.77 10.82 35.24
CA PHE A 19 -47.08 10.29 35.69
C PHE A 19 -47.49 11.04 36.95
N VAL A 20 -48.62 11.75 36.90
CA VAL A 20 -49.13 12.56 38.01
C VAL A 20 -50.47 11.99 38.48
N ALA A 21 -50.52 11.57 39.76
CA ALA A 21 -51.72 11.02 40.36
C ALA A 21 -52.88 12.04 40.31
N GLY A 22 -54.08 11.54 40.08
CA GLY A 22 -55.23 12.39 39.85
C GLY A 22 -55.41 12.87 38.41
N THR A 23 -54.32 13.03 37.67
CA THR A 23 -54.32 13.44 36.24
C THR A 23 -54.18 12.20 35.33
N ASP A 24 -53.09 11.47 35.46
CA ASP A 24 -52.84 10.25 34.70
C ASP A 24 -53.43 9.06 35.48
N LYS A 25 -54.42 8.40 34.90
CA LYS A 25 -55.24 7.42 35.64
C LYS A 25 -55.17 6.04 35.01
N GLY A 26 -54.98 5.04 35.86
CA GLY A 26 -55.25 3.64 35.53
C GLY A 26 -56.74 3.31 35.57
N SER A 27 -57.07 2.07 35.32
CA SER A 27 -58.43 1.59 35.26
C SER A 27 -59.02 1.11 36.62
N ASN A 28 -58.13 0.84 37.58
CA ASN A 28 -58.49 0.26 38.85
C ASN A 28 -58.61 1.33 39.95
N SER A 29 -59.89 1.65 40.36
CA SER A 29 -60.18 2.67 41.35
C SER A 29 -60.28 2.15 42.81
N LYS A 30 -60.16 0.83 43.04
CA LYS A 30 -60.29 0.24 44.38
C LYS A 30 -59.28 -0.91 44.58
N PHE A 31 -58.61 -0.91 45.75
CA PHE A 31 -57.87 -2.10 46.19
C PHE A 31 -58.85 -3.26 46.39
N ASN A 32 -58.60 -4.39 45.78
CA ASN A 32 -59.30 -5.62 46.05
C ASN A 32 -58.35 -6.58 46.80
N THR A 33 -58.92 -7.38 47.72
CA THR A 33 -58.18 -8.40 48.49
C THR A 33 -57.60 -9.48 47.61
N PHE A 34 -58.04 -9.57 46.36
CA PHE A 34 -57.53 -10.55 45.36
C PHE A 34 -56.99 -9.79 44.16
N ALA A 35 -55.71 -9.39 44.26
CA ALA A 35 -54.83 -9.02 43.16
C ALA A 35 -55.51 -8.34 41.93
N ALA A 36 -55.80 -7.03 42.03
CA ALA A 36 -56.17 -6.23 40.87
C ALA A 36 -54.92 -5.55 40.32
N SER A 37 -54.51 -5.95 39.15
CA SER A 37 -53.46 -5.25 38.40
C SER A 37 -53.95 -3.91 37.89
N ASP A 38 -53.08 -2.93 37.82
CA ASP A 38 -53.36 -1.65 37.17
C ASP A 38 -52.19 -1.21 36.31
N LYS A 39 -52.46 -0.44 35.27
CA LYS A 39 -51.44 0.11 34.39
C LYS A 39 -51.81 1.49 33.85
N ILE A 40 -50.80 2.28 33.56
CA ILE A 40 -50.89 3.53 32.81
C ILE A 40 -49.86 3.48 31.69
N GLU A 41 -50.25 3.89 30.49
CA GLU A 41 -49.38 4.09 29.34
C GLU A 41 -49.38 5.56 28.96
N LYS A 42 -48.18 6.16 28.88
CA LYS A 42 -48.00 7.57 28.51
C LYS A 42 -46.67 7.76 27.81
N ASP A 43 -46.70 8.42 26.66
CA ASP A 43 -45.52 8.80 25.87
C ASP A 43 -44.48 7.66 25.67
N GLY A 44 -44.98 6.44 25.41
CA GLY A 44 -44.17 5.25 25.17
C GLY A 44 -43.58 4.58 26.42
N VAL A 45 -43.97 5.04 27.62
CA VAL A 45 -43.67 4.40 28.90
C VAL A 45 -44.93 3.76 29.48
N THR A 46 -44.79 2.53 29.94
CA THR A 46 -45.82 1.81 30.69
C THR A 46 -45.39 1.69 32.14
N MET A 47 -46.21 2.19 33.06
CA MET A 47 -46.14 1.92 34.49
C MET A 47 -47.23 0.91 34.85
N SER A 48 -46.87 -0.22 35.44
CA SER A 48 -47.79 -1.29 35.80
C SER A 48 -47.46 -1.93 37.14
N SER A 49 -48.48 -2.49 37.81
CA SER A 49 -48.27 -3.28 39.01
C SER A 49 -49.32 -4.38 39.15
N ASP A 50 -48.94 -5.49 39.77
CA ASP A 50 -49.78 -6.66 39.97
C ASP A 50 -50.90 -6.45 41.03
N ASN A 51 -50.75 -5.46 41.89
CA ASN A 51 -51.77 -5.07 42.88
C ASN A 51 -51.65 -3.58 43.17
N ALA A 52 -52.36 -2.77 42.42
CA ALA A 52 -52.28 -1.34 42.48
C ALA A 52 -53.63 -0.67 42.27
N THR A 53 -53.69 0.59 42.65
CA THR A 53 -54.75 1.54 42.31
C THR A 53 -54.07 2.80 41.79
N PHE A 54 -54.16 3.03 40.49
CA PHE A 54 -53.58 4.20 39.83
C PHE A 54 -54.66 5.23 39.40
N ALA A 55 -55.93 4.97 39.72
CA ALA A 55 -57.07 5.83 39.31
C ALA A 55 -57.42 6.91 40.33
N THR A 56 -56.62 7.06 41.39
CA THR A 56 -56.90 8.02 42.50
C THR A 56 -55.86 9.15 42.52
N ASP A 57 -56.02 10.12 43.39
CA ASP A 57 -55.12 11.26 43.59
C ASP A 57 -53.76 10.86 44.24
N VAL A 58 -53.60 9.58 44.55
CA VAL A 58 -52.34 8.97 45.03
C VAL A 58 -52.21 7.62 44.40
N TYR A 59 -51.08 7.36 43.72
CA TYR A 59 -50.75 6.03 43.23
C TYR A 59 -50.41 5.11 44.38
N GLN A 60 -50.98 3.93 44.38
CA GLN A 60 -50.84 2.96 45.46
C GLN A 60 -50.52 1.59 44.91
N THR A 61 -49.50 0.92 45.47
CA THR A 61 -49.17 -0.49 45.21
C THR A 61 -48.91 -1.22 46.51
N GLN A 62 -49.37 -2.47 46.63
CA GLN A 62 -49.39 -3.19 47.89
C GLN A 62 -48.91 -4.64 47.74
N LYS A 63 -48.13 -5.10 48.71
CA LYS A 63 -47.83 -6.51 48.93
C LYS A 63 -48.68 -7.06 50.06
N THR A 64 -49.38 -8.18 49.80
CA THR A 64 -50.12 -8.95 50.79
C THR A 64 -49.32 -10.18 51.24
N ALA A 65 -49.77 -10.94 52.26
CA ALA A 65 -49.01 -12.06 52.83
C ALA A 65 -48.74 -13.24 51.85
N PHE A 66 -49.45 -13.27 50.70
CA PHE A 66 -49.47 -14.48 49.85
C PHE A 66 -48.88 -14.30 48.42
N SER A 67 -48.27 -13.14 48.08
CA SER A 67 -47.72 -12.95 46.74
C SER A 67 -46.58 -11.95 46.69
N SER A 68 -45.54 -12.26 45.87
CA SER A 68 -44.56 -11.27 45.46
C SER A 68 -45.22 -10.27 44.50
N ARG A 69 -45.11 -8.97 44.78
CA ARG A 69 -45.71 -7.91 43.98
C ARG A 69 -44.62 -7.06 43.38
N LYS A 70 -44.84 -6.63 42.16
CA LYS A 70 -43.88 -5.85 41.38
C LYS A 70 -44.53 -4.59 40.87
N LEU A 71 -43.81 -3.48 40.99
CA LEU A 71 -44.07 -2.26 40.24
C LEU A 71 -43.09 -2.24 39.10
N THR A 72 -43.56 -2.14 37.85
CA THR A 72 -42.76 -2.24 36.66
C THR A 72 -42.88 -1.01 35.80
N PHE A 73 -41.76 -0.51 35.33
CA PHE A 73 -41.68 0.51 34.27
C PHE A 73 -41.04 -0.11 33.04
N SER A 74 -41.69 0.04 31.89
CA SER A 74 -41.18 -0.47 30.61
C SER A 74 -41.32 0.55 29.49
N SER A 75 -40.35 0.55 28.58
CA SER A 75 -40.35 1.40 27.40
C SER A 75 -39.59 0.72 26.26
N LYS A 76 -39.86 1.12 25.01
CA LYS A 76 -39.04 0.73 23.86
C LYS A 76 -37.65 1.40 23.86
N LYS A 77 -37.52 2.57 24.53
CA LYS A 77 -36.27 3.30 24.75
C LYS A 77 -35.68 2.90 26.10
N ASN A 78 -34.36 3.08 26.26
CA ASN A 78 -33.76 2.88 27.57
C ASN A 78 -34.26 3.92 28.56
N ILE A 79 -34.68 3.46 29.72
CA ILE A 79 -34.97 4.30 30.88
C ILE A 79 -33.63 4.51 31.60
N THR A 80 -33.26 5.76 31.88
CA THR A 80 -32.00 6.12 32.54
C THR A 80 -32.20 6.55 33.99
N LYS A 81 -33.39 7.04 34.32
CA LYS A 81 -33.74 7.48 35.69
C LYS A 81 -35.23 7.30 35.95
N ILE A 82 -35.58 6.95 37.18
CA ILE A 82 -36.95 6.97 37.70
C ILE A 82 -36.91 7.70 39.05
N GLU A 83 -37.71 8.75 39.20
CA GLU A 83 -37.79 9.55 40.42
C GLU A 83 -39.23 9.53 40.98
N PHE A 84 -39.36 9.10 42.23
CA PHE A 84 -40.66 9.08 42.94
C PHE A 84 -40.77 10.33 43.82
N GLU A 85 -41.88 11.06 43.68
CA GLU A 85 -42.21 12.24 44.48
C GLU A 85 -43.47 12.01 45.33
N GLY A 86 -43.50 12.62 46.52
CA GLY A 86 -44.60 12.45 47.46
C GLY A 86 -44.76 11.00 47.94
N GLY A 87 -43.60 10.31 48.09
CA GLY A 87 -43.53 8.89 48.41
C GLY A 87 -43.73 8.59 49.90
N GLU A 88 -44.61 7.62 50.20
CA GLU A 88 -44.73 6.99 51.51
C GLU A 88 -44.27 5.53 51.40
N ASN A 89 -43.42 5.11 52.36
CA ASN A 89 -42.91 3.74 52.44
C ASN A 89 -42.07 3.26 51.23
N LEU A 90 -41.38 4.19 50.56
CA LEU A 90 -40.48 3.82 49.42
C LEU A 90 -39.42 2.82 49.80
N ALA A 91 -39.00 2.76 51.08
CA ALA A 91 -38.10 1.75 51.62
C ALA A 91 -38.58 0.30 51.44
N LEU A 92 -39.83 0.08 51.14
CA LEU A 92 -40.38 -1.24 50.78
C LEU A 92 -40.08 -1.63 49.33
N LEU A 93 -39.73 -0.68 48.44
CA LEU A 93 -39.32 -0.96 47.07
C LEU A 93 -37.85 -1.37 47.06
N THR A 94 -37.55 -2.42 46.32
CA THR A 94 -36.20 -2.88 46.08
C THR A 94 -35.98 -3.18 44.59
N ALA A 95 -34.96 -2.58 44.01
CA ALA A 95 -34.44 -2.86 42.67
C ALA A 95 -32.93 -2.59 42.70
N ASP A 96 -32.19 -3.20 41.79
CA ASP A 96 -30.78 -2.87 41.61
C ASP A 96 -30.66 -1.37 41.27
N SER A 97 -29.69 -0.69 41.86
CA SER A 97 -29.41 0.76 41.66
C SER A 97 -30.56 1.70 42.08
N PHE A 98 -31.45 1.25 43.00
CA PHE A 98 -32.49 2.11 43.59
C PHE A 98 -32.09 2.59 44.98
N ASP A 99 -32.08 3.90 45.17
CA ASP A 99 -31.90 4.52 46.47
C ASP A 99 -33.28 4.92 47.04
N ALA A 100 -33.76 4.13 48.01
CA ALA A 100 -35.06 4.38 48.65
C ALA A 100 -35.08 5.63 49.52
N SER A 101 -33.95 6.19 49.95
CA SER A 101 -33.86 7.41 50.75
C SER A 101 -34.10 8.67 49.92
N THR A 102 -33.70 8.66 48.67
CA THR A 102 -33.96 9.73 47.69
C THR A 102 -35.14 9.44 46.79
N GLY A 103 -35.61 8.19 46.74
CA GLY A 103 -36.65 7.76 45.83
C GLY A 103 -36.22 7.67 44.37
N VAL A 104 -34.91 7.52 44.11
CA VAL A 104 -34.32 7.56 42.76
C VAL A 104 -33.76 6.20 42.37
N TRP A 105 -34.12 5.74 41.19
CA TRP A 105 -33.45 4.68 40.47
C TRP A 105 -32.62 5.29 39.33
N SER A 106 -31.41 4.82 39.15
CA SER A 106 -30.53 5.21 38.02
C SER A 106 -29.91 3.98 37.38
N GLY A 107 -29.90 3.94 36.04
CA GLY A 107 -29.38 2.81 35.30
C GLY A 107 -29.58 2.96 33.80
N LYS A 108 -29.55 1.85 33.08
CA LYS A 108 -29.90 1.82 31.65
C LYS A 108 -30.62 0.50 31.35
N ALA A 109 -31.92 0.53 31.20
CA ALA A 109 -32.74 -0.66 30.91
C ALA A 109 -34.08 -0.29 30.26
N THR A 110 -34.68 -1.21 29.52
CA THR A 110 -36.02 -1.06 28.91
C THR A 110 -37.13 -1.57 29.80
N ASP A 111 -36.83 -2.34 30.82
CA ASP A 111 -37.76 -2.91 31.78
C ASP A 111 -37.12 -2.87 33.18
N ILE A 112 -37.73 -2.11 34.09
CA ILE A 112 -37.27 -1.95 35.48
C ILE A 112 -38.35 -2.46 36.39
N ARG A 113 -38.02 -3.39 37.30
CA ARG A 113 -38.92 -4.05 38.21
C ARG A 113 -38.54 -3.78 39.67
N PHE A 114 -39.38 -3.04 40.35
CA PHE A 114 -39.31 -2.87 41.78
C PHE A 114 -40.08 -3.99 42.46
N THR A 115 -39.42 -4.74 43.30
CA THR A 115 -40.05 -5.76 44.16
C THR A 115 -40.43 -5.10 45.49
N ILE A 116 -41.63 -5.35 46.00
CA ILE A 116 -42.01 -4.89 47.33
C ILE A 116 -41.51 -5.90 48.35
N SER A 117 -40.54 -5.49 49.19
CA SER A 117 -39.76 -6.38 50.06
C SER A 117 -40.56 -7.02 51.21
N SER A 118 -41.53 -6.31 51.79
CA SER A 118 -42.32 -6.83 52.89
C SER A 118 -43.81 -6.46 52.75
N LYS A 119 -44.68 -7.03 53.60
CA LYS A 119 -46.09 -6.69 53.62
C LYS A 119 -46.25 -5.20 53.96
N GLY A 120 -46.88 -4.44 53.05
CA GLY A 120 -47.07 -3.00 53.21
C GLY A 120 -47.66 -2.34 51.96
N LEU A 121 -47.97 -1.07 52.13
CA LEU A 121 -48.55 -0.19 51.12
C LEU A 121 -47.53 0.88 50.79
N VAL A 122 -47.14 0.97 49.53
CA VAL A 122 -46.28 2.03 48.97
C VAL A 122 -47.21 3.02 48.25
N LYS A 123 -47.01 4.32 48.49
CA LYS A 123 -47.74 5.39 47.84
C LYS A 123 -46.77 6.39 47.23
N PHE A 124 -47.23 7.08 46.18
CA PHE A 124 -46.53 8.23 45.59
C PHE A 124 -47.51 9.08 44.77
N THR A 125 -47.22 10.37 44.65
CA THR A 125 -48.08 11.32 43.95
C THR A 125 -47.63 11.62 42.54
N LYS A 126 -46.34 11.45 42.29
CA LYS A 126 -45.76 11.65 40.97
C LYS A 126 -44.58 10.69 40.78
N VAL A 127 -44.36 10.27 39.56
CA VAL A 127 -43.12 9.62 39.14
C VAL A 127 -42.67 10.19 37.82
N THR A 128 -41.40 10.56 37.74
CA THR A 128 -40.75 11.05 36.52
C THR A 128 -39.81 9.96 35.98
N VAL A 129 -40.01 9.57 34.74
CA VAL A 129 -39.19 8.60 34.01
C VAL A 129 -38.42 9.33 32.94
N THR A 130 -37.10 9.23 33.02
CA THR A 130 -36.16 9.82 32.03
C THR A 130 -35.74 8.77 31.02
N LEU A 131 -35.87 9.08 29.74
CA LEU A 131 -35.54 8.22 28.61
C LEU A 131 -34.25 8.68 27.94
N ASP A 132 -33.50 7.71 27.44
CA ASP A 132 -32.34 7.95 26.58
C ASP A 132 -32.82 8.00 25.11
N ASP A 133 -32.74 9.18 24.51
CA ASP A 133 -33.18 9.45 23.13
C ASP A 133 -32.02 9.40 22.12
N LYS A 134 -30.83 9.06 22.58
CA LYS A 134 -29.67 9.00 21.69
C LYS A 134 -29.84 7.91 20.63
N LYS A 135 -29.48 8.27 19.41
CA LYS A 135 -29.50 7.39 18.26
C LYS A 135 -28.28 6.46 18.29
N VAL A 136 -28.48 5.17 18.11
CA VAL A 136 -27.40 4.19 18.05
C VAL A 136 -26.53 4.46 16.82
N THR A 137 -25.22 4.38 16.99
CA THR A 137 -24.26 4.54 15.90
C THR A 137 -23.43 3.28 15.68
N THR A 138 -22.93 3.12 14.48
CA THR A 138 -21.93 2.12 14.11
C THR A 138 -20.70 2.82 13.56
N LEU A 139 -19.53 2.46 14.06
CA LEU A 139 -18.23 2.92 13.58
C LEU A 139 -17.50 1.76 12.93
N ALA A 140 -16.91 1.98 11.77
CA ALA A 140 -16.10 0.98 11.08
C ALA A 140 -14.96 1.65 10.33
N PHE A 141 -13.83 0.95 10.18
CA PHE A 141 -12.81 1.33 9.22
C PHE A 141 -13.35 1.09 7.80
N ALA A 142 -13.23 2.09 6.91
CA ALA A 142 -13.95 2.12 5.63
C ALA A 142 -13.57 0.98 4.67
N ASP A 143 -12.28 0.65 4.59
CA ASP A 143 -11.72 -0.36 3.68
C ASP A 143 -10.94 -1.43 4.46
N ALA A 144 -11.30 -1.66 5.72
CA ALA A 144 -10.55 -2.57 6.57
C ALA A 144 -10.90 -4.03 6.27
N GLU A 145 -9.99 -4.70 5.59
CA GLU A 145 -9.77 -6.10 5.93
C GLU A 145 -9.42 -6.17 7.41
N THR A 146 -9.76 -7.27 8.08
CA THR A 146 -9.44 -7.49 9.50
C THR A 146 -7.93 -7.44 9.78
N VAL A 147 -7.11 -7.47 8.74
CA VAL A 147 -5.64 -7.40 8.78
C VAL A 147 -5.14 -6.49 7.64
N ALA A 148 -4.48 -5.40 7.98
CA ALA A 148 -3.78 -4.55 7.02
C ALA A 148 -2.27 -4.79 7.10
N TYR A 149 -1.63 -5.02 5.95
CA TYR A 149 -0.18 -5.15 5.85
C TYR A 149 0.43 -3.83 5.40
N VAL A 150 1.44 -3.38 6.11
CA VAL A 150 2.08 -2.09 5.87
C VAL A 150 3.57 -2.26 5.77
N ASP A 151 4.11 -1.58 4.77
CA ASP A 151 5.52 -1.58 4.46
C ASP A 151 6.23 -0.45 5.24
N LEU A 152 7.29 -0.76 5.98
CA LEU A 152 8.13 0.21 6.70
C LEU A 152 8.78 1.25 5.77
N THR A 153 8.79 1.02 4.45
CA THR A 153 9.29 1.98 3.48
C THR A 153 8.37 3.18 3.28
N LYS A 154 7.07 3.05 3.60
CA LYS A 154 6.11 4.16 3.63
C LYS A 154 6.09 4.83 4.99
N LYS A 155 6.10 6.16 5.02
CA LYS A 155 6.15 6.94 6.27
C LYS A 155 4.79 7.08 6.96
N SER A 156 3.69 7.01 6.24
CA SER A 156 2.36 7.10 6.84
C SER A 156 1.28 6.48 5.95
N TYR A 157 0.21 6.03 6.59
CA TYR A 157 -0.98 5.44 5.98
C TYR A 157 -2.20 6.11 6.55
N THR A 158 -3.22 6.31 5.73
CA THR A 158 -4.50 6.85 6.20
C THR A 158 -5.51 5.73 6.26
N PHE A 159 -6.11 5.53 7.44
CA PHE A 159 -7.20 4.58 7.66
C PHE A 159 -8.47 5.35 7.98
N PRO A 160 -9.24 5.73 6.97
CA PRO A 160 -10.49 6.44 7.20
C PRO A 160 -11.49 5.55 7.91
N VAL A 161 -12.23 6.14 8.84
CA VAL A 161 -13.36 5.47 9.47
C VAL A 161 -14.68 6.09 9.01
N VAL A 162 -15.72 5.27 8.99
CA VAL A 162 -17.06 5.69 8.65
C VAL A 162 -17.95 5.48 9.88
N LEU A 163 -18.56 6.58 10.36
CA LEU A 163 -19.56 6.57 11.42
C LEU A 163 -20.93 6.66 10.77
N LYS A 164 -21.84 5.75 11.14
CA LYS A 164 -23.21 5.72 10.62
C LYS A 164 -24.24 5.66 11.74
N HIS A 165 -25.43 6.21 11.44
CA HIS A 165 -26.68 5.91 12.11
C HIS A 165 -27.63 5.33 11.08
N ASP A 166 -28.09 4.10 11.29
CA ASP A 166 -28.72 3.28 10.27
C ASP A 166 -27.81 3.22 9.02
N ASP A 167 -28.33 3.54 7.83
CA ASP A 167 -27.56 3.58 6.59
C ASP A 167 -26.97 4.96 6.25
N THR A 168 -27.18 5.96 7.13
CA THR A 168 -26.73 7.34 6.88
C THR A 168 -25.38 7.63 7.51
N GLU A 169 -24.39 8.06 6.70
CA GLU A 169 -23.09 8.48 7.18
C GLU A 169 -23.16 9.82 7.93
N LEU A 170 -22.55 9.88 9.10
CA LEU A 170 -22.43 11.07 9.95
C LEU A 170 -21.06 11.72 9.74
N LYS A 171 -21.04 12.84 9.02
CA LYS A 171 -19.81 13.58 8.73
C LYS A 171 -19.48 14.62 9.78
N GLY A 172 -18.17 14.89 9.93
CA GLY A 172 -17.68 15.97 10.81
C GLY A 172 -17.75 15.65 12.31
N MET A 173 -17.97 14.40 12.67
CA MET A 173 -17.92 13.96 14.07
C MET A 173 -16.47 13.77 14.53
N ALA A 174 -16.17 14.11 15.77
CA ALA A 174 -14.87 13.91 16.38
C ALA A 174 -14.65 12.41 16.63
N ILE A 175 -13.57 11.88 16.07
CA ILE A 175 -13.12 10.50 16.28
C ILE A 175 -11.80 10.55 17.04
N ARG A 176 -11.65 9.74 18.07
CA ARG A 176 -10.41 9.53 18.81
C ARG A 176 -9.80 8.20 18.40
N TYR A 177 -8.49 8.19 18.20
CA TYR A 177 -7.75 7.01 17.78
C TYR A 177 -6.73 6.58 18.82
N GLU A 178 -6.44 5.29 18.86
CA GLU A 178 -5.48 4.68 19.77
C GLU A 178 -4.80 3.46 19.11
N SER A 179 -3.52 3.28 19.36
CA SER A 179 -2.78 2.05 19.03
C SER A 179 -2.49 1.29 20.31
N THR A 180 -2.77 -0.01 20.35
CA THR A 180 -2.49 -0.87 21.51
C THR A 180 -1.00 -1.14 21.70
N ASN A 181 -0.18 -0.94 20.65
CA ASN A 181 1.26 -1.06 20.71
C ASN A 181 1.93 0.07 19.90
N PRO A 182 2.16 1.24 20.53
CA PRO A 182 2.77 2.38 19.85
C PRO A 182 4.22 2.19 19.40
N GLU A 183 4.91 1.15 19.89
CA GLU A 183 6.25 0.77 19.42
C GLU A 183 6.20 0.12 18.04
N VAL A 184 5.09 -0.54 17.70
CA VAL A 184 4.87 -1.12 16.38
C VAL A 184 4.36 -0.08 15.39
N ALA A 185 3.31 0.66 15.77
CA ALA A 185 2.80 1.77 14.98
C ALA A 185 2.03 2.77 15.85
N THR A 186 2.12 4.06 15.53
CA THR A 186 1.28 5.11 16.11
C THR A 186 0.17 5.51 15.15
N ILE A 187 -0.93 6.03 15.70
CA ILE A 187 -2.01 6.62 14.93
C ILE A 187 -2.29 8.02 15.48
N ASP A 188 -2.40 9.01 14.61
CA ASP A 188 -2.65 10.40 15.01
C ASP A 188 -4.16 10.71 15.08
N ALA A 189 -4.49 11.93 15.52
CA ALA A 189 -5.88 12.39 15.65
C ALA A 189 -6.65 12.49 14.31
N THR A 190 -5.98 12.39 13.18
CA THR A 190 -6.59 12.41 11.85
C THR A 190 -6.73 11.01 11.24
N GLY A 191 -6.28 9.98 11.95
CA GLY A 191 -6.33 8.59 11.48
C GLY A 191 -5.13 8.19 10.61
N ASN A 192 -4.05 9.01 10.57
CA ASN A 192 -2.81 8.63 9.91
C ASN A 192 -1.99 7.72 10.81
N VAL A 193 -1.57 6.60 10.26
CA VAL A 193 -0.77 5.59 10.95
C VAL A 193 0.67 5.69 10.50
N GLU A 194 1.59 5.78 11.46
CA GLU A 194 3.03 5.75 11.24
C GLU A 194 3.60 4.42 11.77
N PRO A 195 4.03 3.49 10.89
CA PRO A 195 4.74 2.29 11.28
C PRO A 195 6.10 2.64 11.90
N LYS A 196 6.53 1.87 12.92
CA LYS A 196 7.83 2.06 13.59
C LYS A 196 8.70 0.82 13.59
N THR A 197 8.15 -0.32 13.95
CA THR A 197 8.87 -1.60 13.97
C THR A 197 8.00 -2.72 13.44
N VAL A 198 8.63 -3.76 12.91
CA VAL A 198 7.93 -4.99 12.50
C VAL A 198 7.20 -5.60 13.68
N GLY A 199 5.94 -5.95 13.49
CA GLY A 199 5.09 -6.52 14.54
C GLY A 199 3.61 -6.31 14.27
N THR A 200 2.81 -6.61 15.29
CA THR A 200 1.35 -6.50 15.21
C THR A 200 0.85 -5.54 16.30
N THR A 201 -0.07 -4.67 15.94
CA THR A 201 -0.84 -3.83 16.86
C THR A 201 -2.31 -3.86 16.50
N VAL A 202 -3.18 -3.43 17.42
CA VAL A 202 -4.59 -3.17 17.12
C VAL A 202 -4.81 -1.67 17.13
N LEU A 203 -5.31 -1.16 16.03
CA LEU A 203 -5.75 0.22 15.93
C LEU A 203 -7.22 0.31 16.34
N LYS A 204 -7.54 1.25 17.20
CA LYS A 204 -8.88 1.49 17.72
C LYS A 204 -9.33 2.88 17.33
N ALA A 205 -10.59 3.00 16.97
CA ALA A 205 -11.27 4.26 16.74
C ALA A 205 -12.48 4.36 17.67
N PHE A 206 -12.69 5.52 18.25
CA PHE A 206 -13.77 5.77 19.21
C PHE A 206 -14.54 7.00 18.80
N PHE A 207 -15.83 6.87 18.75
CA PHE A 207 -16.76 7.97 18.80
C PHE A 207 -17.34 8.02 20.21
N ASP A 208 -17.02 9.04 20.98
CA ASP A 208 -17.40 9.13 22.39
C ASP A 208 -18.89 9.50 22.59
N GLY A 209 -19.64 9.61 21.48
CA GLY A 209 -21.02 10.03 21.49
C GLY A 209 -21.18 11.56 21.63
N ASN A 210 -22.41 12.02 21.56
CA ASN A 210 -22.80 13.41 21.82
C ASN A 210 -24.25 13.47 22.30
N ASP A 211 -24.86 14.64 22.29
CA ASP A 211 -26.25 14.81 22.75
C ASP A 211 -27.27 14.04 21.92
N SER A 212 -26.98 13.73 20.65
CA SER A 212 -27.91 13.08 19.72
C SER A 212 -27.56 11.62 19.43
N TYR A 213 -26.34 11.19 19.70
CA TYR A 213 -25.82 9.88 19.28
C TYR A 213 -25.12 9.14 20.42
N GLU A 214 -25.32 7.83 20.48
CA GLU A 214 -24.62 6.94 21.39
C GLU A 214 -23.14 6.78 20.99
N PRO A 215 -22.22 6.49 21.93
CA PRO A 215 -20.84 6.16 21.63
C PRO A 215 -20.73 4.84 20.85
N SER A 216 -19.72 4.75 20.01
CA SER A 216 -19.36 3.52 19.29
C SER A 216 -17.87 3.41 19.08
N GLN A 217 -17.38 2.19 18.82
CA GLN A 217 -15.96 1.92 18.60
C GLN A 217 -15.76 0.93 17.46
N ALA A 218 -14.56 0.97 16.87
CA ALA A 218 -14.10 0.04 15.87
C ALA A 218 -12.66 -0.37 16.15
N GLU A 219 -12.30 -1.57 15.76
CA GLU A 219 -10.95 -2.10 15.90
C GLU A 219 -10.52 -2.74 14.58
N VAL A 220 -9.21 -2.63 14.27
CA VAL A 220 -8.58 -3.34 13.16
C VAL A 220 -7.21 -3.84 13.60
N THR A 221 -6.88 -5.08 13.28
CA THR A 221 -5.53 -5.61 13.46
C THR A 221 -4.62 -5.04 12.39
N PHE A 222 -3.51 -4.46 12.81
CA PHE A 222 -2.56 -3.80 11.95
C PHE A 222 -1.20 -4.49 12.07
N ASN A 223 -0.76 -5.12 10.99
CA ASN A 223 0.53 -5.80 10.91
C ASN A 223 1.53 -4.91 10.17
N VAL A 224 2.61 -4.58 10.84
CA VAL A 224 3.78 -3.94 10.23
C VAL A 224 4.74 -5.03 9.82
N VAL A 225 5.00 -5.15 8.53
CA VAL A 225 5.95 -6.11 7.96
C VAL A 225 7.20 -5.37 7.50
N ASP A 226 8.34 -6.08 7.42
CA ASP A 226 9.53 -5.56 6.78
C ASP A 226 9.18 -5.30 5.30
N GLY A 227 9.19 -4.05 4.94
CA GLY A 227 8.77 -3.62 3.62
C GLY A 227 9.64 -4.10 2.49
N LYS A 228 10.84 -4.52 2.77
CA LYS A 228 11.78 -5.03 1.79
C LYS A 228 11.71 -6.55 1.70
N ASN A 229 11.84 -7.23 2.82
CA ASN A 229 11.93 -8.69 2.88
C ASN A 229 10.55 -9.34 2.97
N ILE A 230 10.16 -10.07 1.92
CA ILE A 230 8.89 -10.80 1.84
C ILE A 230 9.04 -12.24 2.30
N PHE A 231 10.15 -12.87 1.94
CA PHE A 231 10.39 -14.28 2.17
C PHE A 231 11.88 -14.54 2.24
N THR A 232 12.31 -15.35 3.20
CA THR A 232 13.70 -15.82 3.32
C THR A 232 13.70 -17.28 3.70
N GLU A 233 14.40 -18.09 2.94
CA GLU A 233 14.69 -19.51 3.21
C GLU A 233 16.19 -19.74 3.10
N THR A 234 16.82 -20.07 4.19
CA THR A 234 18.27 -20.28 4.23
C THR A 234 18.68 -21.73 3.97
N PHE A 235 17.79 -22.67 4.22
CA PHE A 235 18.07 -24.11 4.26
C PHE A 235 19.18 -24.53 5.26
N ASP A 236 19.59 -23.65 6.17
CA ASP A 236 20.66 -23.90 7.15
C ASP A 236 20.38 -25.09 8.08
N LYS A 237 19.13 -25.52 8.19
CA LYS A 237 18.70 -26.69 8.97
C LYS A 237 18.95 -28.04 8.26
N MET A 238 19.28 -27.98 6.97
CA MET A 238 19.60 -29.18 6.21
C MET A 238 20.92 -29.79 6.68
N GLU A 239 20.90 -31.09 6.96
CA GLU A 239 22.08 -31.86 7.31
C GLU A 239 22.32 -32.93 6.25
N GLY A 240 23.42 -32.85 5.52
CA GLY A 240 23.78 -33.77 4.45
C GLY A 240 25.18 -33.50 3.93
N GLU A 241 25.55 -34.16 2.85
CA GLU A 241 26.83 -33.98 2.18
C GLU A 241 26.64 -33.25 0.86
N GLY A 242 27.62 -32.43 0.50
CA GLY A 242 27.65 -31.68 -0.75
C GLY A 242 27.07 -30.28 -0.66
N GLY A 243 27.45 -29.44 -1.60
CA GLY A 243 27.02 -28.05 -1.68
C GLY A 243 27.91 -27.12 -0.88
N ASN A 244 27.50 -26.69 0.31
CA ASN A 244 28.27 -25.71 1.11
C ASN A 244 29.54 -26.26 1.75
N ASP A 245 29.79 -27.57 1.69
CA ASP A 245 31.08 -28.20 2.02
C ASP A 245 32.06 -28.22 0.85
N ASP A 246 31.79 -27.44 -0.21
CA ASP A 246 32.58 -27.36 -1.46
C ASP A 246 32.64 -28.66 -2.28
N ASN A 247 31.83 -29.65 -1.94
CA ASN A 247 31.73 -30.90 -2.69
C ASN A 247 30.50 -30.88 -3.62
N PHE A 248 30.71 -30.69 -4.89
CA PHE A 248 29.64 -30.62 -5.90
C PHE A 248 29.44 -31.92 -6.69
N ASP A 249 30.07 -33.03 -6.27
CA ASP A 249 29.97 -34.34 -6.91
C ASP A 249 29.53 -35.43 -5.95
N VAL A 250 28.34 -35.27 -5.35
CA VAL A 250 27.82 -36.18 -4.32
C VAL A 250 26.47 -36.79 -4.66
N TRP A 251 26.25 -37.97 -4.09
CA TRP A 251 24.94 -38.60 -3.90
C TRP A 251 24.65 -38.66 -2.41
N GLY A 252 23.66 -37.96 -1.93
CA GLY A 252 23.24 -38.03 -0.53
C GLY A 252 21.85 -38.64 -0.37
N PRO A 253 21.32 -38.63 0.86
CA PRO A 253 19.97 -39.12 1.15
C PRO A 253 18.93 -38.42 0.33
N LEU A 254 17.98 -39.18 -0.22
CA LEU A 254 16.85 -38.62 -0.98
C LEU A 254 15.69 -38.34 -0.03
N ILE A 255 15.02 -37.22 -0.24
CA ILE A 255 13.80 -36.84 0.49
C ILE A 255 12.71 -36.45 -0.53
N GLY A 256 11.46 -36.54 -0.09
CA GLY A 256 10.32 -36.03 -0.82
C GLY A 256 10.08 -34.55 -0.49
N ASN A 257 9.01 -34.28 0.24
CA ASN A 257 8.72 -32.94 0.74
C ASN A 257 9.69 -32.56 1.87
N LEU A 258 10.00 -31.28 1.97
CA LEU A 258 10.75 -30.72 3.08
C LEU A 258 9.87 -30.69 4.33
N SER A 259 10.45 -31.07 5.48
CA SER A 259 9.82 -30.93 6.78
C SER A 259 10.18 -29.58 7.43
N SER A 260 9.51 -29.23 8.53
CA SER A 260 9.86 -28.05 9.34
C SER A 260 11.27 -28.13 9.95
N ASP A 261 11.84 -29.36 10.04
CA ASP A 261 13.18 -29.59 10.53
C ASP A 261 14.25 -29.34 9.46
N ASP A 262 13.84 -29.24 8.20
CA ASP A 262 14.72 -29.08 7.04
C ASP A 262 14.76 -27.64 6.49
N CYS A 263 13.76 -26.83 6.81
CA CYS A 263 13.58 -25.49 6.23
C CYS A 263 13.08 -24.47 7.24
N ASP A 264 13.25 -23.20 6.94
CA ASP A 264 12.78 -22.09 7.79
C ASP A 264 11.28 -21.87 7.66
N ASN A 265 10.75 -22.11 6.45
CA ASN A 265 9.35 -21.89 6.14
C ASN A 265 8.64 -23.20 5.79
N ALA A 266 7.56 -23.50 6.49
CA ALA A 266 6.71 -24.62 6.15
C ALA A 266 5.98 -24.42 4.81
N GLY A 267 5.59 -25.52 4.16
CA GLY A 267 4.74 -25.46 2.96
C GLY A 267 5.48 -25.54 1.61
N TRP A 268 6.78 -25.77 1.62
CA TRP A 268 7.49 -26.19 0.41
C TRP A 268 6.90 -27.49 -0.13
N SER A 269 6.72 -27.56 -1.43
CA SER A 269 6.21 -28.76 -2.09
C SER A 269 7.14 -29.23 -3.20
N HIS A 270 7.28 -30.55 -3.33
CA HIS A 270 8.05 -31.14 -4.40
C HIS A 270 7.16 -31.85 -5.41
N SER A 271 7.65 -32.03 -6.64
CA SER A 271 7.04 -32.89 -7.63
C SER A 271 8.10 -33.50 -8.58
N GLY A 272 7.75 -34.61 -9.21
CA GLY A 272 8.67 -35.33 -10.10
C GLY A 272 9.57 -36.28 -9.35
N GLY A 273 10.87 -36.26 -9.64
CA GLY A 273 11.90 -37.07 -8.98
C GLY A 273 12.00 -36.83 -7.47
N SER A 274 13.17 -37.02 -6.91
CA SER A 274 13.43 -36.77 -5.47
C SER A 274 14.31 -35.55 -5.27
N ASN A 275 14.18 -34.90 -4.12
CA ASN A 275 15.16 -33.95 -3.63
C ASN A 275 16.17 -34.68 -2.74
N GLY A 276 17.28 -34.05 -2.41
CA GLY A 276 18.29 -34.57 -1.51
C GLY A 276 18.66 -33.57 -0.44
N LYS A 277 18.96 -34.04 0.76
CA LYS A 277 19.60 -33.23 1.79
C LYS A 277 21.07 -33.03 1.43
N ALA A 278 21.54 -31.81 1.56
CA ALA A 278 22.94 -31.45 1.38
C ALA A 278 23.40 -30.58 2.57
N ASP A 279 24.66 -30.17 2.61
CA ASP A 279 25.16 -29.32 3.69
C ASP A 279 24.56 -27.92 3.56
N LYS A 280 23.59 -27.62 4.45
CA LYS A 280 22.87 -26.32 4.52
C LYS A 280 22.31 -25.83 3.17
N CYS A 281 21.88 -26.77 2.33
CA CYS A 281 21.20 -26.49 1.08
C CYS A 281 20.38 -27.68 0.63
N VAL A 282 19.48 -27.48 -0.34
CA VAL A 282 18.71 -28.57 -0.94
C VAL A 282 19.31 -28.96 -2.28
N ARG A 283 19.45 -30.27 -2.52
CA ARG A 283 19.81 -30.82 -3.82
C ARG A 283 18.55 -31.21 -4.57
N ILE A 284 18.34 -30.65 -5.75
CA ILE A 284 17.22 -30.97 -6.62
C ILE A 284 17.69 -31.95 -7.68
N GLU A 285 17.17 -33.19 -7.65
CA GLU A 285 17.57 -34.29 -8.48
C GLU A 285 16.87 -34.28 -9.86
N MET A 286 17.26 -35.22 -10.73
CA MET A 286 16.73 -35.35 -12.07
C MET A 286 15.19 -35.37 -12.09
N SER A 287 14.61 -34.55 -12.95
CA SER A 287 13.15 -34.40 -13.11
C SER A 287 12.40 -33.96 -11.86
N ALA A 288 13.11 -33.61 -10.80
CA ALA A 288 12.52 -33.08 -9.59
C ALA A 288 12.28 -31.57 -9.68
N SER A 289 11.42 -31.10 -8.85
CA SER A 289 11.21 -29.68 -8.63
C SER A 289 10.85 -29.37 -7.20
N LEU A 290 11.16 -28.14 -6.80
CA LEU A 290 10.81 -27.60 -5.50
C LEU A 290 10.05 -26.30 -5.70
N THR A 291 8.91 -26.16 -5.02
CA THR A 291 8.02 -25.00 -5.14
C THR A 291 7.86 -24.34 -3.78
N THR A 292 8.00 -23.03 -3.75
CA THR A 292 7.81 -22.23 -2.52
C THR A 292 6.40 -22.41 -1.94
N PRO A 293 6.21 -22.18 -0.64
CA PRO A 293 4.87 -21.86 -0.14
C PRO A 293 4.28 -20.64 -0.88
N ALA A 294 3.00 -20.37 -0.70
CA ALA A 294 2.38 -19.13 -1.17
C ALA A 294 3.05 -17.93 -0.47
N LEU A 295 3.38 -16.91 -1.23
CA LEU A 295 4.09 -15.71 -0.75
C LEU A 295 3.08 -14.69 -0.22
N ALA A 296 2.42 -15.02 0.88
CA ALA A 296 1.23 -14.32 1.40
C ALA A 296 1.40 -12.80 1.58
N ASN A 297 2.64 -12.34 1.80
CA ASN A 297 2.95 -10.91 1.98
C ASN A 297 3.40 -10.23 0.68
N LEU A 298 3.41 -10.93 -0.45
CA LEU A 298 3.82 -10.39 -1.74
C LEU A 298 2.62 -9.85 -2.51
N LYS A 299 2.72 -8.56 -2.89
CA LYS A 299 1.79 -7.91 -3.80
C LYS A 299 2.58 -6.92 -4.66
N GLY A 300 2.52 -7.09 -5.98
CA GLY A 300 3.27 -6.26 -6.94
C GLY A 300 4.63 -6.86 -7.28
N ASP A 301 5.63 -6.01 -7.49
CA ASP A 301 6.92 -6.42 -8.03
C ASP A 301 7.94 -6.77 -6.95
N ALA A 302 8.81 -7.74 -7.26
CA ALA A 302 9.85 -8.19 -6.33
C ALA A 302 11.07 -8.72 -7.07
N PHE A 303 12.20 -8.78 -6.37
CA PHE A 303 13.36 -9.57 -6.78
C PHE A 303 13.35 -10.92 -6.08
N LEU A 304 13.47 -11.97 -6.86
CA LEU A 304 13.82 -13.31 -6.41
C LEU A 304 15.34 -13.44 -6.43
N PHE A 305 15.94 -13.54 -5.27
CA PHE A 305 17.34 -13.88 -5.09
C PHE A 305 17.45 -15.36 -4.73
N PHE A 306 18.44 -16.02 -5.25
CA PHE A 306 18.80 -17.36 -4.83
C PHE A 306 20.25 -17.65 -5.15
N ARG A 307 20.82 -18.63 -4.46
CA ARG A 307 22.15 -19.13 -4.66
C ARG A 307 22.05 -20.56 -5.20
N ALA A 308 22.80 -20.87 -6.24
CA ALA A 308 22.74 -22.21 -6.84
C ALA A 308 24.05 -22.62 -7.48
N ALA A 309 24.26 -23.93 -7.58
CA ALA A 309 25.41 -24.54 -8.24
C ALA A 309 25.01 -25.82 -8.98
N GLN A 310 25.75 -26.19 -10.02
CA GLN A 310 25.62 -27.49 -10.66
C GLN A 310 25.99 -28.60 -9.69
N ASN A 311 25.25 -29.72 -9.72
CA ASN A 311 25.73 -30.96 -9.14
C ASN A 311 26.22 -31.88 -10.25
N ARG A 312 27.47 -32.37 -10.14
CA ARG A 312 28.04 -33.40 -11.00
C ARG A 312 28.12 -33.01 -12.49
N ASN A 313 28.27 -31.73 -12.80
CA ASN A 313 28.25 -31.20 -14.18
C ASN A 313 27.02 -31.63 -15.02
N ALA A 314 25.91 -31.98 -14.36
CA ALA A 314 24.74 -32.59 -15.01
C ALA A 314 23.68 -31.54 -15.43
N ALA A 315 23.51 -30.46 -14.68
CA ALA A 315 22.55 -29.39 -15.00
C ALA A 315 23.30 -28.17 -15.55
N THR A 316 22.85 -27.64 -16.68
CA THR A 316 23.40 -26.40 -17.24
C THR A 316 22.53 -25.20 -16.91
N SER A 317 21.30 -25.43 -16.46
CA SER A 317 20.33 -24.37 -16.09
C SER A 317 19.31 -24.87 -15.08
N ILE A 318 18.71 -23.93 -14.37
CA ILE A 318 17.47 -24.10 -13.61
C ILE A 318 16.34 -23.54 -14.45
N ASP A 319 15.24 -24.31 -14.57
CA ASP A 319 14.01 -23.80 -15.15
C ASP A 319 13.12 -23.24 -14.03
N LEU A 320 12.69 -22.00 -14.21
CA LEU A 320 11.84 -21.26 -13.28
C LEU A 320 10.42 -21.16 -13.83
N SER A 321 9.45 -21.38 -13.00
CA SER A 321 8.04 -21.11 -13.32
C SER A 321 7.31 -20.51 -12.14
N ILE A 322 6.19 -19.84 -12.44
CA ILE A 322 5.39 -19.12 -11.47
C ILE A 322 3.93 -19.55 -11.60
N SER A 323 3.22 -19.59 -10.47
CA SER A 323 1.79 -19.86 -10.40
C SER A 323 1.14 -19.00 -9.33
N GLY A 324 -0.20 -18.91 -9.33
CA GLY A 324 -0.95 -18.10 -8.36
C GLY A 324 -0.92 -16.59 -8.64
N GLY A 325 -0.36 -16.16 -9.78
CA GLY A 325 -0.26 -14.75 -10.21
C GLY A 325 1.16 -14.29 -10.47
N GLY A 326 1.31 -13.28 -11.31
CA GLY A 326 2.58 -12.67 -11.69
C GLY A 326 3.29 -13.32 -12.87
N SER A 327 4.48 -12.81 -13.16
CA SER A 327 5.36 -13.30 -14.23
C SER A 327 6.84 -13.16 -13.83
N LEU A 328 7.72 -13.94 -14.48
CA LEU A 328 9.16 -13.89 -14.27
C LEU A 328 9.84 -13.24 -15.49
N SER A 329 10.85 -12.37 -15.24
CA SER A 329 11.67 -11.80 -16.31
C SER A 329 12.48 -12.85 -17.04
N GLU A 330 12.86 -13.93 -16.35
CA GLU A 330 13.61 -15.05 -16.88
C GLU A 330 12.97 -16.37 -16.47
N LYS A 331 12.89 -17.30 -17.41
CA LYS A 331 12.30 -18.64 -17.19
C LYS A 331 13.38 -19.73 -17.07
N SER A 332 14.61 -19.40 -17.32
CA SER A 332 15.75 -20.30 -17.21
C SER A 332 17.01 -19.52 -16.85
N VAL A 333 17.74 -20.00 -15.85
CA VAL A 333 18.97 -19.37 -15.37
C VAL A 333 20.13 -20.35 -15.56
N LYS A 334 21.19 -19.91 -16.26
CA LYS A 334 22.39 -20.72 -16.48
C LYS A 334 23.16 -20.89 -15.17
N LEU A 335 23.56 -22.12 -14.87
CA LEU A 335 24.30 -22.46 -13.66
C LEU A 335 25.82 -22.49 -13.90
N GLU A 336 26.55 -22.11 -12.86
CA GLU A 336 27.98 -22.32 -12.73
C GLU A 336 28.28 -23.60 -11.92
N LYS A 337 29.55 -24.07 -11.99
CA LYS A 337 29.96 -25.29 -11.29
C LYS A 337 30.03 -25.15 -9.77
N THR A 338 30.25 -23.95 -9.29
CA THR A 338 30.23 -23.57 -7.88
C THR A 338 29.08 -22.65 -7.62
N PHE A 339 28.75 -22.42 -6.35
CA PHE A 339 27.69 -21.51 -5.99
C PHE A 339 27.88 -20.10 -6.55
N ASN A 340 26.85 -19.62 -7.23
CA ASN A 340 26.74 -18.24 -7.66
C ASN A 340 25.39 -17.65 -7.24
N ASN A 341 25.32 -16.33 -7.12
CA ASN A 341 24.11 -15.59 -6.78
C ASN A 341 23.36 -15.20 -8.06
N TYR A 342 22.06 -15.38 -8.04
CA TYR A 342 21.16 -15.09 -9.14
C TYR A 342 20.05 -14.16 -8.67
N VAL A 343 19.59 -13.30 -9.58
CA VAL A 343 18.48 -12.37 -9.35
C VAL A 343 17.52 -12.45 -10.53
N VAL A 344 16.24 -12.58 -10.25
CA VAL A 344 15.18 -12.61 -11.27
C VAL A 344 14.07 -11.66 -10.85
N LEU A 345 13.58 -10.82 -11.76
CA LEU A 345 12.45 -9.94 -11.49
C LEU A 345 11.14 -10.74 -11.56
N VAL A 346 10.36 -10.65 -10.50
CA VAL A 346 8.98 -11.11 -10.38
C VAL A 346 8.09 -9.88 -10.56
N LYS A 347 7.18 -9.90 -11.54
CA LYS A 347 6.24 -8.80 -11.82
C LYS A 347 4.81 -9.19 -11.47
N ASP A 348 4.02 -8.20 -11.02
CA ASP A 348 2.58 -8.34 -10.81
C ASP A 348 2.19 -9.52 -9.93
N ALA A 349 3.01 -9.84 -8.93
CA ALA A 349 2.77 -10.94 -8.02
C ALA A 349 1.58 -10.67 -7.09
N THR A 350 0.99 -11.75 -6.60
CA THR A 350 -0.13 -11.75 -5.65
C THR A 350 0.22 -12.55 -4.40
N PRO A 351 -0.54 -12.47 -3.32
CA PRO A 351 -0.34 -13.31 -2.14
C PRO A 351 -0.39 -14.83 -2.40
N GLU A 352 -0.99 -15.24 -3.51
CA GLU A 352 -1.08 -16.65 -3.92
C GLU A 352 0.11 -17.11 -4.76
N THR A 353 1.02 -16.20 -5.09
CA THR A 353 2.19 -16.48 -5.94
C THR A 353 3.07 -17.56 -5.30
N LYS A 354 3.46 -18.53 -6.14
CA LYS A 354 4.44 -19.57 -5.83
C LYS A 354 5.46 -19.66 -6.94
N ILE A 355 6.72 -19.85 -6.58
CA ILE A 355 7.84 -19.98 -7.51
C ILE A 355 8.37 -21.41 -7.47
N LYS A 356 8.51 -22.01 -8.64
CA LYS A 356 8.98 -23.38 -8.82
C LYS A 356 10.35 -23.38 -9.45
N PHE A 357 11.28 -24.05 -8.81
CA PHE A 357 12.61 -24.38 -9.29
C PHE A 357 12.58 -25.82 -9.80
N SER A 358 12.98 -26.04 -11.04
CA SER A 358 12.96 -27.37 -11.65
C SER A 358 14.22 -27.65 -12.45
N CYS A 359 14.59 -28.92 -12.46
CA CYS A 359 15.68 -29.43 -13.23
C CYS A 359 15.16 -30.13 -14.50
N SER A 360 15.89 -29.99 -15.60
CA SER A 360 15.65 -30.79 -16.81
C SER A 360 15.90 -32.29 -16.50
N ALA A 361 15.40 -33.15 -17.38
CA ALA A 361 15.37 -34.60 -17.19
C ALA A 361 16.73 -35.27 -16.89
N ALA A 362 17.85 -34.60 -17.16
CA ALA A 362 19.19 -35.17 -17.01
C ALA A 362 20.05 -34.47 -15.95
N GLY A 363 19.52 -33.46 -15.25
CA GLY A 363 20.34 -32.58 -14.41
C GLY A 363 20.07 -32.70 -12.93
N CYS A 364 20.99 -32.20 -12.13
CA CYS A 364 20.83 -31.97 -10.69
C CYS A 364 21.53 -30.67 -10.32
N PHE A 365 21.02 -29.96 -9.32
CA PHE A 365 21.62 -28.74 -8.82
C PHE A 365 21.41 -28.57 -7.32
N PHE A 366 22.25 -27.76 -6.71
CA PHE A 366 22.08 -27.28 -5.35
C PHE A 366 21.35 -25.94 -5.37
N LEU A 367 20.38 -25.77 -4.48
CA LEU A 367 19.66 -24.52 -4.26
C LEU A 367 19.81 -24.09 -2.81
N ASP A 368 20.11 -22.83 -2.62
CA ASP A 368 20.40 -22.26 -1.31
C ASP A 368 19.96 -20.80 -1.26
N ASN A 369 19.72 -20.27 -0.05
CA ASN A 369 19.47 -18.85 0.22
C ASN A 369 18.42 -18.22 -0.70
N VAL A 370 17.22 -18.81 -0.76
CA VAL A 370 16.10 -18.25 -1.52
C VAL A 370 15.50 -17.08 -0.76
N LYS A 371 15.56 -15.90 -1.36
CA LYS A 371 15.04 -14.66 -0.78
C LYS A 371 14.18 -13.91 -1.77
N ILE A 372 13.07 -13.35 -1.30
CA ILE A 372 12.19 -12.51 -2.10
C ILE A 372 12.06 -11.15 -1.42
N GLU A 373 12.46 -10.12 -2.12
CA GLU A 373 12.39 -8.75 -1.65
C GLU A 373 11.57 -7.89 -2.60
N ARG A 374 10.79 -6.96 -2.05
CA ARG A 374 10.05 -5.98 -2.86
C ARG A 374 10.99 -5.21 -3.77
N ALA A 375 10.52 -4.90 -4.95
CA ALA A 375 11.19 -4.04 -5.90
C ALA A 375 10.19 -3.07 -6.52
N ILE A 376 10.70 -1.97 -7.07
CA ILE A 376 9.93 -1.09 -7.95
C ILE A 376 10.43 -1.26 -9.38
N VAL A 377 9.53 -1.14 -10.34
CA VAL A 377 9.86 -1.13 -11.77
C VAL A 377 9.76 0.30 -12.28
N LEU A 378 10.85 0.79 -12.86
CA LEU A 378 10.95 2.09 -13.50
C LEU A 378 11.24 1.87 -14.99
N ASP A 379 10.28 2.21 -15.85
CA ASP A 379 10.35 1.97 -17.29
C ASP A 379 10.25 3.28 -18.08
N GLU A 380 11.14 3.48 -19.05
CA GLU A 380 11.12 4.70 -19.88
C GLU A 380 9.83 4.91 -20.67
N ALA A 381 9.03 3.87 -20.89
CA ALA A 381 7.80 3.91 -21.67
C ALA A 381 6.54 4.15 -20.83
N THR A 382 6.64 4.09 -19.49
CA THR A 382 5.48 4.21 -18.58
C THR A 382 5.57 5.46 -17.73
N ASP A 383 4.43 5.91 -17.19
CA ASP A 383 4.41 6.98 -16.19
C ASP A 383 4.96 6.45 -14.86
N ASN A 384 6.08 7.01 -14.40
CA ASN A 384 6.75 6.64 -13.17
C ASN A 384 6.45 7.60 -12.00
N ALA A 385 5.63 8.63 -12.21
CA ALA A 385 5.44 9.72 -11.24
C ALA A 385 4.91 9.22 -9.89
N GLN A 386 3.87 8.38 -9.92
CA GLN A 386 3.29 7.84 -8.68
C GLN A 386 4.28 6.89 -7.98
N THR A 387 4.93 5.98 -8.73
CA THR A 387 5.92 5.05 -8.17
C THR A 387 7.07 5.78 -7.50
N LEU A 388 7.61 6.83 -8.13
CA LEU A 388 8.68 7.63 -7.56
C LEU A 388 8.21 8.48 -6.37
N SER A 389 7.01 9.05 -6.43
CA SER A 389 6.42 9.80 -5.32
C SER A 389 6.21 8.93 -4.07
N ASP A 390 5.70 7.72 -4.24
CA ASP A 390 5.48 6.77 -3.16
C ASP A 390 6.78 6.30 -2.50
N ASN A 391 7.88 6.33 -3.25
CA ASN A 391 9.18 5.85 -2.80
C ASN A 391 10.22 6.98 -2.65
N ASP A 392 9.83 8.25 -2.66
CA ASP A 392 10.75 9.38 -2.57
C ASP A 392 11.66 9.32 -1.34
N LYS A 393 12.96 9.39 -1.57
CA LYS A 393 14.03 9.30 -0.56
C LYS A 393 14.15 7.96 0.17
N LEU A 394 13.40 6.94 -0.25
CA LEU A 394 13.51 5.60 0.29
C LEU A 394 14.63 4.81 -0.40
N THR A 395 15.14 3.81 0.31
CA THR A 395 16.10 2.83 -0.22
C THR A 395 15.34 1.56 -0.58
N VAL A 396 15.28 1.26 -1.87
CA VAL A 396 14.47 0.17 -2.45
C VAL A 396 15.28 -0.63 -3.48
N ASN A 397 14.78 -1.80 -3.85
CA ASN A 397 15.27 -2.51 -5.03
C ASN A 397 14.60 -1.93 -6.28
N VAL A 398 15.37 -1.71 -7.35
CA VAL A 398 14.90 -1.04 -8.56
C VAL A 398 15.20 -1.89 -9.79
N ALA A 399 14.17 -2.32 -10.50
CA ALA A 399 14.30 -2.80 -11.87
C ALA A 399 14.19 -1.58 -12.81
N PHE A 400 15.29 -1.15 -13.37
CA PHE A 400 15.37 0.05 -14.19
C PHE A 400 15.48 -0.32 -15.67
N ASN A 401 14.47 0.03 -16.45
CA ASN A 401 14.36 -0.31 -17.87
C ASN A 401 14.52 0.94 -18.74
N ARG A 402 15.78 1.29 -19.00
CA ARG A 402 16.17 2.33 -19.95
C ARG A 402 17.44 1.90 -20.68
N PRO A 403 17.34 1.30 -21.87
CA PRO A 403 18.51 0.94 -22.68
C PRO A 403 19.32 2.16 -23.11
N LEU A 404 20.65 2.06 -23.04
CA LEU A 404 21.58 3.05 -23.56
C LEU A 404 22.47 2.43 -24.64
N SER A 405 22.71 3.21 -25.70
CA SER A 405 23.59 2.79 -26.79
C SER A 405 25.01 3.36 -26.62
N PRO A 406 26.05 2.58 -26.89
CA PRO A 406 27.41 3.07 -26.91
C PRO A 406 27.75 3.88 -28.16
N ASP A 407 26.92 3.84 -29.20
CA ASP A 407 27.20 4.45 -30.50
C ASP A 407 27.11 5.99 -30.46
N TYR A 408 26.29 6.54 -29.53
CA TYR A 408 26.01 7.97 -29.45
C TYR A 408 25.86 8.46 -28.01
N TRP A 409 25.84 9.78 -27.83
CA TRP A 409 25.54 10.41 -26.57
C TRP A 409 24.06 10.27 -26.24
N ASN A 410 23.75 9.68 -25.09
CA ASN A 410 22.40 9.57 -24.57
C ASN A 410 22.14 10.70 -23.57
N THR A 411 21.01 11.41 -23.69
CA THR A 411 20.55 12.26 -22.58
C THR A 411 20.01 11.36 -21.48
N VAL A 412 20.46 11.53 -20.25
CA VAL A 412 20.12 10.64 -19.12
C VAL A 412 19.75 11.49 -17.91
N ALA A 413 18.63 11.12 -17.27
CA ALA A 413 18.23 11.62 -15.96
C ALA A 413 17.84 10.40 -15.10
N LEU A 414 18.62 10.11 -14.07
CA LEU A 414 18.37 8.97 -13.20
C LEU A 414 17.69 9.44 -11.91
N PRO A 415 16.70 8.72 -11.39
CA PRO A 415 16.09 9.03 -10.10
C PRO A 415 16.94 8.53 -8.91
N PHE A 416 18.18 8.14 -9.14
CA PHE A 416 19.15 7.67 -8.14
C PHE A 416 20.57 8.12 -8.50
N ASP A 417 21.43 8.16 -7.48
CA ASP A 417 22.85 8.47 -7.66
C ASP A 417 23.61 7.29 -8.28
N VAL A 418 24.62 7.60 -9.11
CA VAL A 418 25.66 6.63 -9.50
C VAL A 418 27.00 7.19 -9.08
N GLN A 419 27.62 6.53 -8.12
CA GLN A 419 28.91 6.93 -7.60
C GLN A 419 30.04 6.62 -8.60
N ALA A 420 31.16 7.34 -8.50
CA ALA A 420 32.31 7.13 -9.38
C ALA A 420 32.79 5.68 -9.41
N ALA A 421 32.74 4.98 -8.28
CA ALA A 421 33.14 3.57 -8.16
C ALA A 421 32.23 2.57 -8.87
N ASP A 422 31.00 2.97 -9.19
CA ASP A 422 29.98 2.10 -9.81
C ASP A 422 29.74 2.42 -11.29
N MET A 423 30.37 3.50 -11.79
CA MET A 423 30.18 3.95 -13.17
C MET A 423 30.60 2.89 -14.18
N SER A 424 31.77 2.29 -14.00
CA SER A 424 32.29 1.24 -14.90
C SER A 424 31.45 -0.04 -14.84
N LYS A 425 30.91 -0.39 -13.69
CA LYS A 425 30.04 -1.57 -13.53
C LYS A 425 28.72 -1.44 -14.27
N ILE A 426 28.18 -0.21 -14.33
CA ILE A 426 26.86 0.08 -14.91
C ILE A 426 26.97 0.41 -16.40
N PHE A 427 27.98 1.16 -16.81
CA PHE A 427 28.08 1.74 -18.15
C PHE A 427 29.31 1.26 -18.96
N GLY A 428 30.12 0.37 -18.38
CA GLY A 428 31.38 -0.12 -18.96
C GLY A 428 32.60 0.72 -18.57
N GLU A 429 33.82 0.15 -18.74
CA GLU A 429 35.08 0.69 -18.21
C GLU A 429 35.42 2.10 -18.72
N ASP A 430 35.18 2.37 -20.01
CA ASP A 430 35.52 3.64 -20.67
C ASP A 430 34.31 4.58 -20.82
N VAL A 431 33.32 4.50 -19.91
CA VAL A 431 32.16 5.37 -19.96
C VAL A 431 32.52 6.85 -19.89
N LYS A 432 31.87 7.66 -20.69
CA LYS A 432 31.98 9.12 -20.64
C LYS A 432 30.69 9.73 -20.13
N VAL A 433 30.78 10.58 -19.11
CA VAL A 433 29.66 11.32 -18.53
C VAL A 433 29.96 12.79 -18.53
N LYS A 434 28.99 13.60 -19.01
CA LYS A 434 29.11 15.04 -19.12
C LYS A 434 27.92 15.72 -18.45
N ALA A 435 28.22 16.71 -17.63
CA ALA A 435 27.23 17.63 -17.05
C ALA A 435 27.12 18.88 -17.91
N PHE A 436 25.92 19.47 -18.00
CA PHE A 436 25.75 20.78 -18.62
C PHE A 436 26.50 21.85 -17.80
N ASP A 437 27.41 22.56 -18.46
CA ASP A 437 28.25 23.57 -17.83
C ASP A 437 27.64 24.97 -18.00
N ARG A 438 27.49 25.40 -19.25
CA ARG A 438 26.96 26.71 -19.56
C ARG A 438 26.48 26.85 -20.99
N TRP A 439 25.62 27.85 -21.20
CA TRP A 439 25.34 28.46 -22.51
C TRP A 439 26.23 29.66 -22.74
N ASP A 440 26.94 29.69 -23.85
CA ASP A 440 27.71 30.84 -24.32
C ASP A 440 26.93 31.55 -25.43
N ALA A 441 26.35 32.69 -25.10
CA ALA A 441 25.51 33.47 -26.03
C ALA A 441 26.32 34.09 -27.18
N ALA A 442 27.61 34.40 -26.98
CA ALA A 442 28.46 34.97 -28.02
C ALA A 442 28.90 33.90 -29.02
N ALA A 443 29.23 32.73 -28.55
CA ALA A 443 29.59 31.58 -29.37
C ALA A 443 28.37 30.77 -29.85
N GLN A 444 27.16 31.07 -29.35
CA GLN A 444 25.94 30.29 -29.56
C GLN A 444 26.15 28.80 -29.28
N THR A 445 26.79 28.47 -28.14
CA THR A 445 27.29 27.13 -27.88
C THR A 445 26.88 26.63 -26.50
N LEU A 446 26.32 25.40 -26.43
CA LEU A 446 26.11 24.63 -25.21
C LEU A 446 27.42 23.93 -24.85
N PHE A 447 27.98 24.24 -23.70
CA PHE A 447 29.21 23.61 -23.19
C PHE A 447 28.88 22.57 -22.14
N PHE A 448 29.57 21.45 -22.23
CA PHE A 448 29.53 20.36 -21.28
C PHE A 448 30.92 20.14 -20.68
N LYS A 449 30.94 19.66 -19.43
CA LYS A 449 32.16 19.32 -18.69
C LYS A 449 32.08 17.89 -18.16
N ASP A 450 33.25 17.29 -17.92
CA ASP A 450 33.31 15.96 -17.33
C ASP A 450 32.62 15.89 -15.98
N ALA A 451 31.93 14.77 -15.73
CA ALA A 451 31.32 14.46 -14.47
C ALA A 451 31.81 13.08 -13.99
N ALA A 452 32.32 13.02 -12.77
CA ALA A 452 32.83 11.78 -12.16
C ALA A 452 31.71 10.90 -11.57
N ALA A 453 30.52 11.47 -11.36
CA ALA A 453 29.36 10.78 -10.77
C ALA A 453 28.08 11.34 -11.38
N ILE A 454 26.98 10.59 -11.27
CA ILE A 454 25.63 11.05 -11.61
C ILE A 454 24.88 11.34 -10.31
N VAL A 455 24.36 12.54 -10.18
CA VAL A 455 23.53 12.96 -9.05
C VAL A 455 22.06 12.78 -9.42
N ALA A 456 21.31 12.15 -8.53
CA ALA A 456 19.89 11.88 -8.70
C ALA A 456 19.08 13.12 -9.11
N GLY A 457 18.21 12.95 -10.09
CA GLY A 457 17.36 14.00 -10.64
C GLY A 457 18.04 14.92 -11.64
N THR A 458 19.36 14.97 -11.71
CA THR A 458 20.11 15.91 -12.56
C THR A 458 20.28 15.35 -13.97
N PRO A 459 20.11 16.15 -15.03
CA PRO A 459 20.29 15.70 -16.40
C PRO A 459 21.77 15.67 -16.80
N TYR A 460 22.18 14.62 -17.52
CA TYR A 460 23.53 14.40 -18.04
C TYR A 460 23.50 13.94 -19.49
N LEU A 461 24.67 13.98 -20.12
CA LEU A 461 24.97 13.19 -21.32
C LEU A 461 25.84 12.01 -20.91
N VAL A 462 25.45 10.81 -21.31
CA VAL A 462 26.18 9.56 -21.04
C VAL A 462 26.45 8.85 -22.35
N LYS A 463 27.71 8.48 -22.56
CA LYS A 463 28.13 7.59 -23.63
C LYS A 463 28.76 6.36 -23.00
N PRO A 464 28.00 5.26 -22.81
CA PRO A 464 28.55 4.03 -22.26
C PRO A 464 29.57 3.42 -23.23
N SER A 465 30.49 2.57 -22.75
CA SER A 465 31.43 1.87 -23.61
C SER A 465 30.85 0.58 -24.20
N GLU A 466 29.76 0.10 -23.64
CA GLU A 466 28.98 -1.05 -24.13
C GLU A 466 27.47 -0.79 -24.02
N ALA A 467 26.66 -1.58 -24.69
CA ALA A 467 25.20 -1.44 -24.62
C ALA A 467 24.70 -1.75 -23.21
N VAL A 468 23.97 -0.80 -22.61
CA VAL A 468 23.32 -0.99 -21.31
C VAL A 468 21.89 -1.45 -21.54
N GLY A 469 21.50 -2.58 -20.96
CA GLY A 469 20.15 -3.11 -20.96
C GLY A 469 19.34 -2.67 -19.74
N SER A 470 18.42 -3.52 -19.31
CA SER A 470 17.72 -3.35 -18.04
C SER A 470 18.67 -3.60 -16.87
N LEU A 471 18.59 -2.78 -15.82
CA LEU A 471 19.41 -2.90 -14.62
C LEU A 471 18.55 -3.43 -13.46
N MET A 472 19.10 -4.34 -12.67
CA MET A 472 18.56 -4.75 -11.39
C MET A 472 19.45 -4.19 -10.28
N LEU A 473 18.98 -3.16 -9.61
CA LEU A 473 19.73 -2.43 -8.59
C LEU A 473 19.15 -2.74 -7.21
N THR A 474 20.02 -3.10 -6.29
CA THR A 474 19.64 -3.35 -4.89
C THR A 474 19.97 -2.14 -4.02
N ASP A 475 19.23 -1.98 -2.92
CA ASP A 475 19.50 -0.95 -1.90
C ASP A 475 19.72 0.45 -2.48
N THR A 476 18.91 0.81 -3.47
CA THR A 476 19.06 2.06 -4.23
C THR A 476 18.15 3.12 -3.68
N LYS A 477 18.72 4.25 -3.24
CA LYS A 477 17.94 5.41 -2.80
C LYS A 477 17.41 6.15 -4.02
N VAL A 478 16.08 6.30 -4.12
CA VAL A 478 15.41 6.99 -5.22
C VAL A 478 14.92 8.38 -4.82
N VAL A 479 14.74 9.26 -5.81
CA VAL A 479 14.13 10.58 -5.65
C VAL A 479 13.03 10.79 -6.68
N ALA A 480 11.98 11.50 -6.31
CA ALA A 480 10.88 11.86 -7.20
C ALA A 480 11.12 13.17 -7.98
N ASP A 481 12.06 13.99 -7.53
CA ASP A 481 12.30 15.33 -8.06
C ASP A 481 13.25 15.31 -9.26
N ALA A 482 12.70 15.57 -10.46
CA ALA A 482 13.46 15.76 -11.69
C ALA A 482 13.89 17.23 -11.81
N LYS A 483 15.20 17.47 -11.83
CA LYS A 483 15.80 18.80 -11.74
C LYS A 483 15.98 19.47 -13.09
N THR A 484 16.09 20.77 -13.05
CA THR A 484 16.50 21.61 -14.19
C THR A 484 17.84 22.26 -13.88
N VAL A 485 18.77 22.24 -14.84
CA VAL A 485 20.05 22.96 -14.77
C VAL A 485 19.98 24.16 -15.71
N THR A 486 20.08 25.36 -15.15
CA THR A 486 19.90 26.64 -15.88
C THR A 486 21.24 27.32 -16.14
N SER A 487 21.42 27.86 -17.36
CA SER A 487 22.50 28.78 -17.70
C SER A 487 22.02 29.89 -18.62
N GLY A 488 21.94 31.11 -18.11
CA GLY A 488 21.35 32.25 -18.82
C GLY A 488 19.87 31.99 -19.17
N PRO A 489 19.49 32.09 -20.44
CA PRO A 489 18.13 31.79 -20.86
C PRO A 489 17.86 30.29 -21.12
N VAL A 490 18.89 29.43 -21.03
CA VAL A 490 18.80 28.02 -21.40
C VAL A 490 18.64 27.14 -20.16
N ASP A 491 17.63 26.30 -20.21
CA ASP A 491 17.34 25.30 -19.22
C ASP A 491 17.55 23.90 -19.79
N PHE A 492 18.24 23.02 -19.05
CA PHE A 492 18.38 21.61 -19.35
C PHE A 492 17.52 20.82 -18.35
N HIS A 493 16.39 20.31 -18.82
CA HIS A 493 15.35 19.68 -18.02
C HIS A 493 15.53 18.16 -17.97
N ALA A 494 15.54 17.60 -16.78
CA ALA A 494 15.36 16.15 -16.56
C ALA A 494 13.88 15.77 -16.60
N ILE A 495 13.58 14.57 -17.11
CA ILE A 495 12.24 13.95 -17.03
C ILE A 495 12.35 12.49 -16.61
N PHE A 496 11.43 12.03 -15.76
CA PHE A 496 11.37 10.63 -15.31
C PHE A 496 10.23 9.84 -15.94
N SER A 497 9.21 10.51 -16.43
CA SER A 497 8.06 9.92 -17.13
C SER A 497 8.00 10.40 -18.58
N PRO A 498 7.33 9.65 -19.48
CA PRO A 498 7.05 10.11 -20.84
C PRO A 498 6.40 11.48 -20.82
N THR A 499 6.93 12.39 -21.62
CA THR A 499 6.52 13.80 -21.63
C THR A 499 6.41 14.30 -23.06
N THR A 500 5.37 15.05 -23.37
CA THR A 500 5.27 15.78 -24.63
C THR A 500 5.97 17.13 -24.46
N ILE A 501 7.08 17.34 -25.16
CA ILE A 501 7.84 18.60 -25.16
C ILE A 501 7.21 19.60 -26.10
N ASN A 502 7.47 20.91 -25.88
CA ASN A 502 6.91 21.97 -26.70
C ASN A 502 7.63 22.06 -28.07
N ALA A 503 6.96 22.62 -29.07
CA ALA A 503 7.55 22.85 -30.39
C ALA A 503 8.81 23.74 -30.37
N SER A 504 8.97 24.58 -29.34
CA SER A 504 10.15 25.43 -29.12
C SER A 504 11.30 24.71 -28.40
N ASP A 505 11.03 23.58 -27.77
CA ASP A 505 12.04 22.82 -27.02
C ASP A 505 12.99 22.08 -27.97
N VAL A 506 14.14 21.69 -27.44
CA VAL A 506 15.23 21.15 -28.24
C VAL A 506 15.78 19.88 -27.60
N PHE A 507 16.01 18.84 -28.38
CA PHE A 507 16.61 17.60 -27.92
C PHE A 507 17.88 17.23 -28.74
N LEU A 508 18.75 16.44 -28.12
CA LEU A 508 19.95 15.91 -28.76
C LEU A 508 19.61 14.66 -29.57
N GLY A 509 19.91 14.70 -30.86
CA GLY A 509 19.78 13.53 -31.75
C GLY A 509 20.91 12.53 -31.57
N THR A 510 20.75 11.33 -32.14
CA THR A 510 21.78 10.26 -32.11
C THR A 510 23.05 10.60 -32.88
N ASP A 511 22.99 11.57 -33.78
CA ASP A 511 24.11 12.13 -34.53
C ASP A 511 24.86 13.24 -33.76
N GLY A 512 24.41 13.57 -32.54
CA GLY A 512 24.97 14.63 -31.70
C GLY A 512 24.53 16.04 -32.11
N MET A 513 23.52 16.16 -32.97
CA MET A 513 22.92 17.43 -33.37
C MET A 513 21.68 17.74 -32.54
N LEU A 514 21.33 19.02 -32.48
CA LEU A 514 20.12 19.48 -31.79
C LEU A 514 18.95 19.55 -32.76
N TYR A 515 17.78 19.10 -32.29
CA TYR A 515 16.53 19.05 -33.07
C TYR A 515 15.36 19.63 -32.29
N ARG A 516 14.40 20.22 -33.00
CA ARG A 516 13.06 20.50 -32.49
C ARG A 516 12.10 19.38 -32.88
N PRO A 517 11.04 19.16 -32.10
CA PRO A 517 9.97 18.25 -32.52
C PRO A 517 9.37 18.70 -33.86
N ASP A 518 9.15 17.77 -34.75
CA ASP A 518 8.42 18.01 -35.99
C ASP A 518 6.91 18.01 -35.66
N THR A 519 6.31 19.22 -35.61
CA THR A 519 4.89 19.38 -35.24
C THR A 519 3.93 18.80 -36.28
N ASP A 520 4.40 18.54 -37.49
CA ASP A 520 3.59 17.96 -38.57
C ASP A 520 3.53 16.41 -38.49
N VAL A 521 4.32 15.82 -37.58
CA VAL A 521 4.39 14.39 -37.34
C VAL A 521 3.78 14.05 -35.99
N GLU A 522 2.69 13.30 -36.01
CA GLU A 522 2.04 12.84 -34.78
C GLU A 522 3.03 12.06 -33.89
N GLY A 523 3.12 12.46 -32.63
CA GLY A 523 3.99 11.84 -31.63
C GLY A 523 5.47 12.22 -31.68
N ALA A 524 5.91 13.06 -32.64
CA ALA A 524 7.32 13.48 -32.72
C ALA A 524 7.80 14.29 -31.50
N ALA A 525 6.88 14.92 -30.79
CA ALA A 525 7.15 15.66 -29.55
C ALA A 525 7.15 14.73 -28.29
N ASN A 526 6.78 13.46 -28.41
CA ASN A 526 6.71 12.55 -27.28
C ASN A 526 8.10 12.00 -26.95
N MET A 527 8.63 12.43 -25.83
CA MET A 527 9.89 11.95 -25.28
C MET A 527 9.62 10.90 -24.20
N LYS A 528 10.29 9.76 -24.27
CA LYS A 528 10.24 8.73 -23.22
C LYS A 528 10.87 9.23 -21.93
N GLY A 529 10.57 8.60 -20.82
CA GLY A 529 11.11 8.91 -19.49
C GLY A 529 12.64 8.75 -19.38
N PHE A 530 13.19 9.23 -18.28
CA PHE A 530 14.61 9.19 -17.89
C PHE A 530 15.54 9.84 -18.92
N ARG A 531 15.05 10.85 -19.61
CA ARG A 531 15.76 11.65 -20.62
C ARG A 531 15.87 13.09 -20.19
N ALA A 532 16.46 13.90 -21.08
CA ALA A 532 16.52 15.34 -20.88
C ALA A 532 16.40 16.11 -22.21
N PHE A 533 15.90 17.34 -22.13
CA PHE A 533 15.76 18.26 -23.27
C PHE A 533 16.09 19.69 -22.84
N PHE A 534 16.26 20.57 -23.81
CA PHE A 534 16.55 21.98 -23.57
C PHE A 534 15.36 22.87 -23.90
N SER A 535 15.16 23.92 -23.11
CA SER A 535 14.30 25.05 -23.43
C SER A 535 15.09 26.37 -23.46
N GLY A 536 14.46 27.45 -23.95
CA GLY A 536 15.08 28.78 -23.97
C GLY A 536 16.05 29.04 -25.12
N LEU A 537 16.32 28.09 -25.99
CA LEU A 537 17.09 28.26 -27.21
C LEU A 537 16.18 28.83 -28.31
N THR A 538 16.19 30.15 -28.50
CA THR A 538 15.30 30.85 -29.44
C THR A 538 15.79 30.80 -30.89
N ASP A 539 17.10 30.89 -31.12
CA ASP A 539 17.72 30.76 -32.45
C ASP A 539 18.58 29.51 -32.53
N LEU A 540 18.15 28.56 -33.32
CA LEU A 540 18.91 27.33 -33.57
C LEU A 540 19.82 27.43 -34.79
N THR A 541 19.71 28.44 -35.62
CA THR A 541 20.44 28.51 -36.92
C THR A 541 21.97 28.42 -36.72
N ASN A 542 22.46 28.93 -35.61
CA ASN A 542 23.88 28.94 -35.28
C ASN A 542 24.25 28.21 -33.98
N ALA A 543 23.26 27.64 -33.29
CA ALA A 543 23.52 26.98 -32.02
C ALA A 543 24.42 25.73 -32.22
N LYS A 544 25.32 25.48 -31.31
CA LYS A 544 26.31 24.41 -31.36
C LYS A 544 26.33 23.64 -30.03
N VAL A 545 26.82 22.43 -30.07
CA VAL A 545 27.09 21.66 -28.88
C VAL A 545 28.58 21.36 -28.82
N ASN A 546 29.19 21.62 -27.68
CA ASN A 546 30.57 21.23 -27.37
C ASN A 546 30.55 20.21 -26.24
N ILE A 547 30.79 18.94 -26.56
CA ILE A 547 30.78 17.85 -25.58
C ILE A 547 32.23 17.45 -25.20
N ASP A 548 33.10 17.24 -26.18
CA ASP A 548 34.48 16.78 -25.99
C ASP A 548 35.52 17.73 -26.64
N GLY A 549 35.25 19.04 -26.69
CA GLY A 549 36.08 19.97 -27.45
C GLY A 549 35.79 19.96 -28.96
N THR A 550 34.97 19.05 -29.43
CA THR A 550 34.47 18.98 -30.80
C THR A 550 33.16 19.73 -30.90
N LEU A 551 33.08 20.72 -31.80
CA LEU A 551 31.85 21.45 -32.07
C LEU A 551 31.02 20.67 -33.08
N THR A 552 29.79 20.29 -32.67
CA THR A 552 28.76 19.80 -33.60
C THR A 552 27.81 20.92 -33.92
N SER A 553 27.51 21.15 -35.21
CA SER A 553 26.53 22.14 -35.66
C SER A 553 25.15 21.52 -35.67
N ILE A 554 24.11 22.38 -35.63
CA ILE A 554 22.72 21.97 -35.75
C ILE A 554 22.45 21.42 -37.14
N GLY A 555 21.80 20.26 -37.20
CA GLY A 555 21.04 19.82 -38.34
C GLY A 555 19.77 20.66 -38.45
N SER A 556 19.70 21.63 -39.36
CA SER A 556 18.46 22.36 -39.59
C SER A 556 17.43 21.42 -40.22
N ILE A 557 16.38 21.10 -39.49
CA ILE A 557 15.11 20.73 -40.13
C ILE A 557 14.40 22.06 -40.43
N SER A 558 14.81 22.75 -41.52
CA SER A 558 13.95 23.73 -42.16
C SER A 558 12.97 22.95 -43.04
N GLY A 559 11.69 23.11 -42.81
CA GLY A 559 10.66 22.79 -43.81
C GLY A 559 11.03 23.43 -45.12
N ASN A 560 11.26 22.64 -46.17
CA ASN A 560 11.84 22.91 -47.49
C ASN A 560 13.35 22.72 -47.63
N ALA A 561 13.90 21.65 -47.09
CA ALA A 561 15.05 21.03 -47.69
C ALA A 561 14.56 20.28 -48.94
N SER A 562 14.90 20.78 -50.12
CA SER A 562 14.99 19.95 -51.30
C SER A 562 15.67 18.67 -50.90
N VAL A 563 14.96 17.55 -51.03
CA VAL A 563 15.44 16.19 -50.74
C VAL A 563 16.76 16.03 -51.47
N GLU A 564 17.90 16.25 -50.82
CA GLU A 564 19.13 15.61 -51.23
C GLU A 564 18.82 14.14 -51.13
N ALA A 565 18.84 13.45 -52.25
CA ALA A 565 18.30 12.16 -52.51
C ALA A 565 18.63 11.15 -51.41
N ALA A 566 17.70 10.93 -50.53
CA ALA A 566 17.85 9.95 -49.45
C ALA A 566 18.22 8.61 -50.07
N LYS A 567 19.41 8.10 -49.77
CA LYS A 567 19.89 6.82 -50.28
C LYS A 567 18.86 5.73 -49.98
N VAL A 568 18.43 5.02 -51.01
CA VAL A 568 17.46 3.96 -50.92
C VAL A 568 18.17 2.62 -50.94
N TYR A 569 17.84 1.76 -50.03
CA TYR A 569 18.38 0.40 -49.93
C TYR A 569 17.22 -0.61 -49.94
N THR A 570 17.47 -1.79 -50.46
CA THR A 570 16.62 -2.94 -50.23
C THR A 570 16.64 -3.35 -48.73
N ILE A 571 15.72 -4.21 -48.33
CA ILE A 571 15.62 -4.66 -46.93
C ILE A 571 16.87 -5.45 -46.47
N ASP A 572 17.59 -6.03 -47.42
CA ASP A 572 18.85 -6.78 -47.27
C ASP A 572 20.09 -5.87 -47.36
N GLY A 573 19.91 -4.53 -47.35
CA GLY A 573 20.98 -3.56 -47.29
C GLY A 573 21.65 -3.19 -48.62
N GLN A 574 21.15 -3.66 -49.79
CA GLN A 574 21.68 -3.33 -51.07
C GLN A 574 21.24 -1.93 -51.51
N TYR A 575 22.19 -1.07 -51.86
CA TYR A 575 21.91 0.27 -52.38
C TYR A 575 21.24 0.21 -53.75
N VAL A 576 20.07 0.87 -53.91
CA VAL A 576 19.26 0.86 -55.15
C VAL A 576 19.12 2.24 -55.81
N GLY A 577 19.60 3.33 -55.16
CA GLY A 577 19.54 4.67 -55.73
C GLY A 577 19.26 5.77 -54.72
N ASN A 578 19.07 6.99 -55.21
CA ASN A 578 18.76 8.17 -54.38
C ASN A 578 17.28 8.60 -54.54
N SER A 579 16.41 7.75 -55.08
CA SER A 579 14.99 8.04 -55.29
C SER A 579 14.16 6.74 -55.25
N THR A 580 12.97 6.84 -54.69
CA THR A 580 11.97 5.77 -54.74
C THR A 580 11.20 5.71 -56.07
N LYS A 581 11.37 6.70 -56.92
CA LYS A 581 10.65 6.81 -58.20
C LYS A 581 11.14 5.73 -59.19
N GLY A 582 10.23 4.86 -59.59
CA GLY A 582 10.53 3.78 -60.54
C GLY A 582 10.93 2.44 -59.92
N LEU A 583 10.97 2.35 -58.60
CA LEU A 583 11.17 1.09 -57.91
C LEU A 583 9.90 0.24 -57.92
N LYS A 584 10.09 -1.10 -57.93
CA LYS A 584 8.96 -2.04 -57.81
C LYS A 584 8.31 -1.97 -56.44
N LYS A 585 7.04 -2.33 -56.36
CA LYS A 585 6.36 -2.44 -55.05
C LYS A 585 7.12 -3.42 -54.16
N GLY A 586 7.43 -2.97 -52.95
CA GLY A 586 8.23 -3.75 -51.99
C GLY A 586 8.63 -2.94 -50.78
N PHE A 587 9.45 -3.56 -49.91
CA PHE A 587 10.00 -2.92 -48.73
C PHE A 587 11.39 -2.36 -49.04
N TYR A 588 11.62 -1.10 -48.64
CA TYR A 588 12.88 -0.40 -48.85
C TYR A 588 13.28 0.34 -47.56
N ILE A 589 14.57 0.62 -47.42
CA ILE A 589 15.11 1.53 -46.38
C ILE A 589 15.42 2.86 -47.08
N VAL A 590 14.74 3.91 -46.71
CA VAL A 590 14.93 5.27 -47.26
C VAL A 590 15.29 6.19 -46.12
N GLY A 591 16.49 6.78 -46.15
CA GLY A 591 16.96 7.63 -45.05
C GLY A 591 16.96 6.91 -43.68
N GLY A 592 17.28 5.61 -43.66
CA GLY A 592 17.26 4.80 -42.45
C GLY A 592 15.88 4.31 -41.97
N LYS A 593 14.80 4.65 -42.69
CA LYS A 593 13.43 4.23 -42.33
C LYS A 593 12.91 3.18 -43.29
N LYS A 594 12.17 2.18 -42.80
CA LYS A 594 11.47 1.18 -43.62
C LYS A 594 10.26 1.82 -44.28
N VAL A 595 10.23 1.80 -45.62
CA VAL A 595 9.15 2.35 -46.47
C VAL A 595 8.58 1.22 -47.32
N VAL A 596 7.27 1.22 -47.51
CA VAL A 596 6.54 0.33 -48.40
C VAL A 596 6.19 1.13 -49.66
N LEU A 597 6.63 0.69 -50.83
CA LEU A 597 6.28 1.27 -52.13
C LEU A 597 5.24 0.46 -52.84
#